data_4ba6dc650a9c592155fa2dc1ca31ca92
#
_entry.id   4ba6dc650a9c592155fa2dc1ca31ca92
#
_cell.length_a   1.000
_cell.length_b   1.000
_cell.length_c   1.000
_cell.angle_alpha   90.00
_cell.angle_beta   90.00
_cell.angle_gamma   90.00
#
_symmetry.space_group_name_H-M   'P 1'
#
loop_
_entity.id
_entity.type
_entity.pdbx_description
1 polymer ?
#
loop_
_entity_poly.entity_id
_entity_poly.type
_entity_poly.pdbx_seq_one_letter_code
_entity_poly.pdbx_strand_id
1 'polypeptide(L)'
;MSNASKEKIDETIYETKDNDFDRSPTNLSHAAEDESGIRFNQDGTPSDPAQYATWRRGIRKLDWRAVPALGLLWLANFIDRSNIGNAKVAGLTTDLKLDGQKFNIALAIFYITYIASEIPSNMMLRKLGAKFWLPFIVFAWGVVTVFLGIVKNFAGLIVVRLLLGLFEGGLLPGMPLYLSQLYPRYMVQVRIAYFYAGASLSGAFGGLLASGLIHMDGLGVQNRYLAPLRPLTARGVAGWRWIFLIEGLLTIVVACFAWWSLPASVRSFKGLKEDERELMLAVLGRDQQNNRAKAAGVAPILKADEDDAEKQQHTMKVSAPNALTAVNANAADSSAIRQGMVFEEEQFEWREVRRGLMEPQAWFLGIAYLLICNSLYSFSLFLPTILRGIYPDIATTRLQLLTVPPYVPATVLVIIVAYLSDKTRMRGPFMLALLPLSMIGYIMLLATNDAKVKYGATFLIALGLYPSAPCILALPINNNSGLYKRATVIALELMIANLAGFVATFIYQAHWAPKYVQGHSVALASLVGAEIFIAINVWWCWSENKAREAGKREGNWAAYQKLVDEGKTKAPIGDRSPHFRYTL
;
A
#
# COMPACT_ATOMS: atom_id res chain seq x y z
N MET A 1 22.07 33.18 10.59
CA MET A 1 21.41 32.33 11.60
C MET A 1 22.19 31.02 11.67
N SER A 2 22.80 30.73 12.84
CA SER A 2 23.76 29.64 13.00
C SER A 2 23.08 28.27 13.05
N ASN A 3 23.81 27.21 12.67
CA ASN A 3 23.36 25.82 12.71
C ASN A 3 22.74 25.36 14.06
N ALA A 4 23.15 25.99 15.15
CA ALA A 4 22.61 25.73 16.49
C ALA A 4 21.14 26.14 16.67
N SER A 5 20.66 27.14 15.91
CA SER A 5 19.23 27.56 15.96
C SER A 5 18.28 26.64 15.17
N LYS A 6 18.80 25.95 14.14
CA LYS A 6 18.04 24.96 13.39
C LYS A 6 17.89 23.64 14.16
N GLU A 7 18.91 23.22 14.87
CA GLU A 7 18.85 22.02 15.71
C GLU A 7 17.84 22.17 16.86
N LYS A 8 17.78 23.36 17.50
CA LYS A 8 16.79 23.64 18.57
C LYS A 8 15.36 23.73 18.09
N ILE A 9 15.11 24.21 16.86
CA ILE A 9 13.75 24.30 16.30
C ILE A 9 13.25 22.90 15.92
N ASP A 10 14.10 22.03 15.41
CA ASP A 10 13.75 20.64 15.11
C ASP A 10 13.50 19.82 16.39
N GLU A 11 14.26 20.01 17.45
CA GLU A 11 14.00 19.36 18.74
C GLU A 11 12.65 19.79 19.34
N THR A 12 12.30 21.07 19.28
CA THR A 12 11.07 21.59 19.89
C THR A 12 9.80 21.13 19.15
N ILE A 13 9.86 20.91 17.83
CA ILE A 13 8.72 20.43 17.04
C ILE A 13 8.47 18.93 17.28
N TYR A 14 9.49 18.16 17.61
CA TYR A 14 9.36 16.74 17.92
C TYR A 14 9.06 16.48 19.41
N GLU A 15 9.55 17.30 20.33
CA GLU A 15 9.25 17.16 21.76
C GLU A 15 7.79 17.48 22.11
N THR A 16 7.14 18.43 21.41
CA THR A 16 5.72 18.75 21.65
C THR A 16 4.73 17.70 21.11
N LYS A 17 5.17 16.73 20.26
CA LYS A 17 4.33 15.64 19.80
C LYS A 17 4.52 14.33 20.59
N ASP A 18 5.59 14.17 21.32
CA ASP A 18 5.90 12.94 22.08
C ASP A 18 5.39 12.98 23.53
N ASN A 19 4.95 14.13 24.07
CA ASN A 19 4.53 14.26 25.47
C ASN A 19 3.20 13.60 25.84
N ASP A 20 2.44 13.08 24.85
CA ASP A 20 1.24 12.26 25.11
C ASP A 20 1.54 10.75 25.23
N PHE A 21 2.82 10.34 25.11
CA PHE A 21 3.28 8.96 25.29
C PHE A 21 3.92 8.70 26.66
N ASP A 22 4.01 9.73 27.52
CA ASP A 22 4.60 9.60 28.86
C ASP A 22 3.54 9.07 29.87
N ARG A 23 3.23 7.77 29.78
CA ARG A 23 2.75 7.03 30.94
C ARG A 23 3.99 6.70 31.76
N SER A 24 4.11 7.37 32.91
CA SER A 24 5.12 7.19 33.94
C SER A 24 5.62 5.75 34.09
N PRO A 25 6.94 5.54 34.30
CA PRO A 25 7.53 4.22 34.47
C PRO A 25 7.33 3.73 35.92
N THR A 26 6.11 3.36 36.27
CA THR A 26 5.83 2.64 37.52
C THR A 26 5.24 1.27 37.21
N ASN A 27 6.04 0.47 36.55
CA ASN A 27 6.04 -1.01 36.64
C ASN A 27 7.28 -1.51 35.89
N LEU A 28 8.43 -1.47 36.56
CA LEU A 28 9.64 -2.21 36.20
C LEU A 28 9.39 -3.71 36.47
N SER A 29 8.55 -4.35 35.66
CA SER A 29 8.46 -5.80 35.61
C SER A 29 9.41 -6.31 34.53
N HIS A 30 10.54 -6.85 34.98
CA HIS A 30 11.49 -7.75 34.33
C HIS A 30 11.43 -7.85 32.79
N ALA A 31 12.22 -7.00 32.12
CA ALA A 31 12.53 -7.13 30.70
C ALA A 31 13.41 -8.36 30.47
N ALA A 32 13.00 -9.27 29.59
CA ALA A 32 13.83 -10.40 29.19
C ALA A 32 15.10 -9.88 28.49
N GLU A 33 16.27 -10.16 29.03
CA GLU A 33 17.56 -9.93 28.39
C GLU A 33 17.72 -10.93 27.25
N ASP A 34 18.06 -10.43 26.06
CA ASP A 34 18.56 -11.24 24.96
C ASP A 34 20.06 -11.52 25.18
N GLU A 35 20.61 -12.57 24.59
CA GLU A 35 22.04 -12.93 24.66
C GLU A 35 22.98 -11.78 24.20
N SER A 36 22.45 -10.76 23.52
CA SER A 36 23.13 -9.53 23.15
C SER A 36 23.15 -8.45 24.25
N GLY A 37 22.57 -8.69 25.44
CA GLY A 37 22.42 -7.70 26.51
C GLY A 37 21.37 -6.62 26.23
N ILE A 38 20.55 -6.77 25.21
CA ILE A 38 19.51 -5.81 24.84
C ILE A 38 18.21 -6.19 25.54
N ARG A 39 17.71 -5.30 26.40
CA ARG A 39 16.39 -5.43 27.03
C ARG A 39 15.32 -4.81 26.14
N PHE A 40 14.17 -5.47 26.02
CA PHE A 40 13.09 -5.03 25.16
C PHE A 40 11.79 -4.85 25.93
N ASN A 41 11.03 -3.83 25.55
CA ASN A 41 9.66 -3.61 26.01
C ASN A 41 8.67 -4.62 25.41
N GLN A 42 7.44 -4.65 25.93
CA GLN A 42 6.37 -5.52 25.43
C GLN A 42 6.01 -5.25 23.95
N ASP A 43 6.25 -4.03 23.46
CA ASP A 43 6.03 -3.62 22.07
C ASP A 43 7.17 -4.03 21.12
N GLY A 44 8.25 -4.63 21.66
CA GLY A 44 9.43 -5.06 20.89
C GLY A 44 10.47 -3.96 20.67
N THR A 45 10.30 -2.80 21.26
CA THR A 45 11.32 -1.72 21.25
C THR A 45 12.37 -1.92 22.33
N PRO A 46 13.61 -1.43 22.17
CA PRO A 46 14.61 -1.45 23.24
C PRO A 46 14.09 -0.72 24.50
N SER A 47 14.29 -1.31 25.68
CA SER A 47 13.83 -0.73 26.95
C SER A 47 14.81 0.27 27.55
N ASP A 48 16.11 0.16 27.22
CA ASP A 48 17.12 1.13 27.63
C ASP A 48 16.96 2.43 26.80
N PRO A 49 16.78 3.59 27.45
CA PRO A 49 16.63 4.88 26.75
C PRO A 49 17.76 5.20 25.78
N ALA A 50 19.01 4.84 26.10
CA ALA A 50 20.17 5.09 25.24
C ALA A 50 20.13 4.20 23.98
N GLN A 51 19.81 2.92 24.15
CA GLN A 51 19.62 1.97 23.03
C GLN A 51 18.40 2.36 22.18
N TYR A 52 17.29 2.77 22.80
CA TYR A 52 16.11 3.27 22.11
C TYR A 52 16.42 4.51 21.25
N ALA A 53 17.16 5.48 21.81
CA ALA A 53 17.56 6.67 21.06
C ALA A 53 18.50 6.34 19.88
N THR A 54 19.39 5.36 20.05
CA THR A 54 20.28 4.88 18.98
C THR A 54 19.52 4.16 17.89
N TRP A 55 18.61 3.25 18.26
CA TRP A 55 17.71 2.56 17.33
C TRP A 55 16.84 3.55 16.57
N ARG A 56 16.23 4.54 17.24
CA ARG A 56 15.38 5.57 16.62
C ARG A 56 16.17 6.44 15.62
N ARG A 57 17.46 6.72 15.89
CA ARG A 57 18.36 7.40 14.93
C ARG A 57 18.58 6.55 13.68
N GLY A 58 18.80 5.25 13.84
CA GLY A 58 18.94 4.32 12.71
C GLY A 58 17.67 4.25 11.85
N ILE A 59 16.49 4.13 12.48
CA ILE A 59 15.20 4.16 11.81
C ILE A 59 15.00 5.48 11.04
N ARG A 60 15.29 6.63 11.66
CA ARG A 60 15.17 7.94 10.98
C ARG A 60 16.05 8.05 9.74
N LYS A 61 17.30 7.57 9.80
CA LYS A 61 18.19 7.53 8.63
C LYS A 61 17.65 6.64 7.51
N LEU A 62 17.07 5.51 7.87
CA LEU A 62 16.45 4.58 6.92
C LEU A 62 15.20 5.22 6.30
N ASP A 63 14.35 5.86 7.12
CA ASP A 63 13.14 6.55 6.67
C ASP A 63 13.45 7.66 5.66
N TRP A 64 14.45 8.49 5.92
CA TRP A 64 14.88 9.55 5.00
C TRP A 64 15.38 9.04 3.64
N ARG A 65 15.80 7.80 3.56
CA ARG A 65 16.24 7.18 2.31
C ARG A 65 15.12 6.41 1.59
N ALA A 66 14.40 5.57 2.32
CA ALA A 66 13.43 4.65 1.73
C ALA A 66 12.08 5.33 1.46
N VAL A 67 11.54 6.08 2.44
CA VAL A 67 10.15 6.60 2.36
C VAL A 67 9.97 7.64 1.27
N PRO A 68 10.84 8.66 1.10
CA PRO A 68 10.68 9.62 0.01
C PRO A 68 10.83 8.98 -1.37
N ALA A 69 11.76 8.02 -1.53
CA ALA A 69 11.93 7.33 -2.79
C ALA A 69 10.68 6.51 -3.16
N LEU A 70 10.14 5.74 -2.24
CA LEU A 70 8.90 4.99 -2.44
C LEU A 70 7.70 5.93 -2.68
N GLY A 71 7.63 7.03 -1.95
CA GLY A 71 6.60 8.05 -2.12
C GLY A 71 6.62 8.67 -3.52
N LEU A 72 7.82 8.98 -4.05
CA LEU A 72 7.97 9.51 -5.41
C LEU A 72 7.63 8.46 -6.48
N LEU A 73 8.04 7.20 -6.31
CA LEU A 73 7.65 6.11 -7.22
C LEU A 73 6.14 5.95 -7.27
N TRP A 74 5.46 6.01 -6.13
CA TRP A 74 4.02 5.89 -6.02
C TRP A 74 3.27 7.12 -6.56
N LEU A 75 3.80 8.31 -6.30
CA LEU A 75 3.29 9.56 -6.85
C LEU A 75 3.33 9.52 -8.38
N ALA A 76 4.45 9.12 -8.97
CA ALA A 76 4.60 8.97 -10.43
C ALA A 76 3.57 7.98 -10.99
N ASN A 77 3.34 6.84 -10.31
CA ASN A 77 2.37 5.85 -10.72
C ASN A 77 0.94 6.40 -10.83
N PHE A 78 0.49 7.16 -9.85
CA PHE A 78 -0.85 7.74 -9.88
C PHE A 78 -0.98 8.96 -10.80
N ILE A 79 0.10 9.72 -11.01
CA ILE A 79 0.13 10.81 -11.99
C ILE A 79 -0.12 10.22 -13.39
N ASP A 80 0.60 9.16 -13.78
CA ASP A 80 0.45 8.50 -15.08
C ASP A 80 -0.99 7.99 -15.30
N ARG A 81 -1.60 7.39 -14.29
CA ARG A 81 -3.00 6.95 -14.35
C ARG A 81 -3.99 8.09 -14.54
N SER A 82 -3.78 9.23 -13.87
CA SER A 82 -4.69 10.38 -13.96
C SER A 82 -4.51 11.20 -15.24
N ASN A 83 -3.30 11.25 -15.78
CA ASN A 83 -2.95 12.14 -16.89
C ASN A 83 -3.58 11.75 -18.22
N ILE A 84 -3.97 10.51 -18.41
CA ILE A 84 -4.73 10.16 -19.63
C ILE A 84 -6.11 10.81 -19.63
N GLY A 85 -6.73 11.01 -18.47
CA GLY A 85 -7.96 11.80 -18.32
C GLY A 85 -7.75 13.26 -18.69
N ASN A 86 -6.63 13.85 -18.26
CA ASN A 86 -6.22 15.20 -18.60
C ASN A 86 -5.93 15.33 -20.12
N ALA A 87 -5.21 14.37 -20.69
CA ALA A 87 -4.90 14.32 -22.11
C ALA A 87 -6.16 14.16 -22.98
N LYS A 88 -7.16 13.41 -22.53
CA LYS A 88 -8.47 13.31 -23.20
C LYS A 88 -9.10 14.69 -23.39
N VAL A 89 -9.17 15.47 -22.32
CA VAL A 89 -9.75 16.84 -22.35
C VAL A 89 -8.87 17.80 -23.15
N ALA A 90 -7.55 17.54 -23.23
CA ALA A 90 -6.59 18.32 -23.99
C ALA A 90 -6.51 17.97 -25.49
N GLY A 91 -7.41 17.10 -26.00
CA GLY A 91 -7.55 16.84 -27.44
C GLY A 91 -6.95 15.51 -27.94
N LEU A 92 -6.48 14.61 -27.06
CA LEU A 92 -5.97 13.28 -27.43
C LEU A 92 -6.96 12.50 -28.31
N THR A 93 -8.25 12.50 -27.95
CA THR A 93 -9.29 11.73 -28.66
C THR A 93 -9.54 12.27 -30.08
N THR A 94 -9.44 13.59 -30.25
CA THR A 94 -9.62 14.24 -31.56
C THR A 94 -8.41 13.98 -32.46
N ASP A 95 -7.18 14.13 -31.92
CA ASP A 95 -5.93 13.97 -32.67
C ASP A 95 -5.71 12.53 -33.15
N LEU A 96 -6.01 11.54 -32.31
CA LEU A 96 -5.86 10.12 -32.63
C LEU A 96 -7.13 9.47 -33.23
N LYS A 97 -8.19 10.27 -33.50
CA LYS A 97 -9.49 9.81 -34.04
C LYS A 97 -10.08 8.62 -33.25
N LEU A 98 -10.15 8.79 -31.92
CA LEU A 98 -10.65 7.75 -31.01
C LEU A 98 -12.17 7.80 -30.89
N ASP A 99 -12.86 7.48 -31.98
CA ASP A 99 -14.32 7.51 -32.05
C ASP A 99 -14.95 6.35 -31.24
N GLY A 100 -16.16 6.57 -30.74
CA GLY A 100 -16.93 5.59 -30.01
C GLY A 100 -16.24 5.12 -28.71
N GLN A 101 -16.00 3.81 -28.58
CA GLN A 101 -15.41 3.23 -27.38
C GLN A 101 -13.89 3.03 -27.43
N LYS A 102 -13.22 3.46 -28.50
CA LYS A 102 -11.76 3.24 -28.69
C LYS A 102 -10.94 3.77 -27.53
N PHE A 103 -11.29 4.93 -26.98
CA PHE A 103 -10.62 5.49 -25.81
C PHE A 103 -10.75 4.56 -24.58
N ASN A 104 -11.96 4.06 -24.31
CA ASN A 104 -12.22 3.19 -23.17
C ASN A 104 -11.53 1.82 -23.34
N ILE A 105 -11.47 1.29 -24.58
CA ILE A 105 -10.70 0.09 -24.90
C ILE A 105 -9.21 0.30 -24.63
N ALA A 106 -8.64 1.45 -25.04
CA ALA A 106 -7.24 1.78 -24.76
C ALA A 106 -6.94 1.91 -23.26
N LEU A 107 -7.91 2.34 -22.46
CA LEU A 107 -7.78 2.32 -21.00
C LEU A 107 -7.85 0.90 -20.42
N ALA A 108 -8.80 0.09 -20.91
CA ALA A 108 -9.05 -1.25 -20.37
C ALA A 108 -7.91 -2.24 -20.70
N ILE A 109 -7.33 -2.17 -21.92
CA ILE A 109 -6.28 -3.09 -22.38
C ILE A 109 -5.04 -3.06 -21.49
N PHE A 110 -4.74 -1.93 -20.87
CA PHE A 110 -3.66 -1.76 -19.89
C PHE A 110 -3.79 -2.74 -18.72
N TYR A 111 -5.00 -2.94 -18.19
CA TYR A 111 -5.23 -3.80 -17.03
C TYR A 111 -5.01 -5.28 -17.33
N ILE A 112 -5.11 -5.74 -18.59
CA ILE A 112 -4.83 -7.13 -18.97
C ILE A 112 -3.39 -7.49 -18.64
N THR A 113 -2.44 -6.71 -19.13
CA THR A 113 -1.01 -6.95 -18.90
C THR A 113 -0.59 -6.57 -17.50
N TYR A 114 -1.22 -5.56 -16.89
CA TYR A 114 -1.01 -5.18 -15.50
C TYR A 114 -1.25 -6.36 -14.56
N ILE A 115 -2.44 -6.98 -14.63
CA ILE A 115 -2.81 -8.13 -13.79
C ILE A 115 -1.93 -9.36 -14.13
N ALA A 116 -1.69 -9.62 -15.41
CA ALA A 116 -0.87 -10.75 -15.84
C ALA A 116 0.59 -10.64 -15.38
N SER A 117 1.14 -9.43 -15.30
CA SER A 117 2.53 -9.19 -14.89
C SER A 117 2.74 -9.18 -13.37
N GLU A 118 1.71 -9.04 -12.57
CA GLU A 118 1.80 -8.87 -11.12
C GLU A 118 2.51 -10.05 -10.44
N ILE A 119 2.13 -11.28 -10.76
CA ILE A 119 2.76 -12.49 -10.20
C ILE A 119 4.18 -12.68 -10.71
N PRO A 120 4.48 -12.65 -12.04
CA PRO A 120 5.84 -12.75 -12.56
C PRO A 120 6.77 -11.67 -11.99
N SER A 121 6.31 -10.44 -11.89
CA SER A 121 7.09 -9.33 -11.34
C SER A 121 7.47 -9.57 -9.87
N ASN A 122 6.55 -10.07 -9.04
CA ASN A 122 6.84 -10.43 -7.65
C ASN A 122 7.85 -11.58 -7.53
N MET A 123 7.82 -12.53 -8.45
CA MET A 123 8.83 -13.59 -8.51
C MET A 123 10.22 -13.03 -8.86
N MET A 124 10.28 -12.09 -9.81
CA MET A 124 11.53 -11.43 -10.18
C MET A 124 12.07 -10.54 -9.05
N LEU A 125 11.19 -9.84 -8.32
CA LEU A 125 11.56 -9.05 -7.15
C LEU A 125 12.25 -9.89 -6.07
N ARG A 126 11.79 -11.13 -5.84
CA ARG A 126 12.44 -12.06 -4.90
C ARG A 126 13.81 -12.52 -5.39
N LYS A 127 13.98 -12.75 -6.71
CA LYS A 127 15.24 -13.22 -7.30
C LYS A 127 16.29 -12.11 -7.41
N LEU A 128 15.91 -10.93 -7.88
CA LEU A 128 16.81 -9.83 -8.19
C LEU A 128 16.97 -8.83 -7.02
N GLY A 129 16.09 -8.93 -6.02
CA GLY A 129 16.03 -7.99 -4.91
C GLY A 129 15.28 -6.69 -5.26
N ALA A 130 14.60 -6.15 -4.26
CA ALA A 130 13.73 -4.98 -4.43
C ALA A 130 14.49 -3.71 -4.83
N LYS A 131 15.73 -3.53 -4.34
CA LYS A 131 16.59 -2.39 -4.67
C LYS A 131 16.85 -2.27 -6.18
N PHE A 132 16.98 -3.38 -6.88
CA PHE A 132 17.21 -3.39 -8.31
C PHE A 132 15.89 -3.39 -9.07
N TRP A 133 14.97 -4.28 -8.70
CA TRP A 133 13.77 -4.57 -9.47
C TRP A 133 12.77 -3.41 -9.48
N LEU A 134 12.50 -2.76 -8.33
CA LEU A 134 11.54 -1.66 -8.27
C LEU A 134 11.95 -0.46 -9.14
N PRO A 135 13.19 0.08 -9.04
CA PRO A 135 13.60 1.14 -9.94
C PRO A 135 13.66 0.74 -11.41
N PHE A 136 14.01 -0.53 -11.71
CA PHE A 136 14.06 -1.05 -13.08
C PHE A 136 12.69 -1.02 -13.76
N ILE A 137 11.64 -1.53 -13.09
CA ILE A 137 10.29 -1.54 -13.69
C ILE A 137 9.77 -0.10 -13.88
N VAL A 138 10.08 0.82 -12.96
CA VAL A 138 9.68 2.22 -13.09
C VAL A 138 10.45 2.93 -14.19
N PHE A 139 11.75 2.63 -14.37
CA PHE A 139 12.54 3.15 -15.48
C PHE A 139 11.95 2.69 -16.83
N ALA A 140 11.69 1.39 -16.98
CA ALA A 140 11.13 0.81 -18.20
C ALA A 140 9.73 1.41 -18.49
N TRP A 141 8.88 1.52 -17.48
CA TRP A 141 7.59 2.18 -17.61
C TRP A 141 7.73 3.66 -18.00
N GLY A 142 8.65 4.44 -17.39
CA GLY A 142 8.89 5.83 -17.76
C GLY A 142 9.29 5.98 -19.22
N VAL A 143 10.13 5.08 -19.75
CA VAL A 143 10.47 5.03 -21.18
C VAL A 143 9.23 4.78 -22.05
N VAL A 144 8.37 3.84 -21.65
CA VAL A 144 7.12 3.54 -22.36
C VAL A 144 6.16 4.75 -22.33
N THR A 145 6.09 5.48 -21.22
CA THR A 145 5.28 6.71 -21.11
C THR A 145 5.78 7.81 -22.08
N VAL A 146 7.09 7.95 -22.27
CA VAL A 146 7.63 8.85 -23.31
C VAL A 146 7.14 8.43 -24.70
N PHE A 147 7.13 7.12 -25.01
CA PHE A 147 6.59 6.63 -26.28
C PHE A 147 5.11 6.93 -26.47
N LEU A 148 4.32 6.99 -25.38
CA LEU A 148 2.91 7.38 -25.44
C LEU A 148 2.73 8.80 -26.01
N GLY A 149 3.65 9.73 -25.70
CA GLY A 149 3.65 11.09 -26.24
C GLY A 149 3.88 11.18 -27.75
N ILE A 150 4.45 10.14 -28.38
CA ILE A 150 4.76 10.16 -29.83
C ILE A 150 3.84 9.25 -30.67
N VAL A 151 2.83 8.63 -30.06
CA VAL A 151 1.84 7.79 -30.72
C VAL A 151 1.07 8.59 -31.79
N LYS A 152 0.81 7.95 -32.95
CA LYS A 152 0.14 8.58 -34.09
C LYS A 152 -1.24 8.00 -34.44
N ASN A 153 -1.57 6.82 -33.92
CA ASN A 153 -2.80 6.10 -34.24
C ASN A 153 -3.27 5.20 -33.10
N PHE A 154 -4.48 4.67 -33.22
CA PHE A 154 -5.07 3.79 -32.22
C PHE A 154 -4.25 2.51 -31.96
N ALA A 155 -3.72 1.87 -33.01
CA ALA A 155 -2.93 0.65 -32.86
C ALA A 155 -1.64 0.90 -32.02
N GLY A 156 -0.92 1.98 -32.31
CA GLY A 156 0.22 2.37 -31.49
C GLY A 156 -0.15 2.68 -30.04
N LEU A 157 -1.30 3.31 -29.81
CA LEU A 157 -1.82 3.55 -28.45
C LEU A 157 -2.05 2.22 -27.70
N ILE A 158 -2.65 1.22 -28.35
CA ILE A 158 -2.89 -0.11 -27.77
C ILE A 158 -1.57 -0.79 -27.39
N VAL A 159 -0.59 -0.82 -28.29
CA VAL A 159 0.72 -1.45 -28.03
C VAL A 159 1.43 -0.81 -26.83
N VAL A 160 1.49 0.53 -26.82
CA VAL A 160 2.12 1.25 -25.70
C VAL A 160 1.38 1.03 -24.39
N ARG A 161 0.04 0.95 -24.40
CA ARG A 161 -0.77 0.64 -23.23
C ARG A 161 -0.54 -0.78 -22.68
N LEU A 162 -0.37 -1.77 -23.55
CA LEU A 162 0.00 -3.13 -23.14
C LEU A 162 1.39 -3.16 -22.48
N LEU A 163 2.38 -2.48 -23.08
CA LEU A 163 3.73 -2.39 -22.50
C LEU A 163 3.74 -1.65 -21.16
N LEU A 164 2.93 -0.60 -21.04
CA LEU A 164 2.79 0.17 -19.81
C LEU A 164 2.29 -0.74 -18.67
N GLY A 165 1.18 -1.47 -18.90
CA GLY A 165 0.64 -2.40 -17.91
C GLY A 165 1.64 -3.49 -17.52
N LEU A 166 2.42 -4.00 -18.49
CA LEU A 166 3.44 -5.03 -18.24
C LEU A 166 4.50 -4.58 -17.22
N PHE A 167 4.98 -3.34 -17.32
CA PHE A 167 6.02 -2.83 -16.41
C PHE A 167 5.45 -2.23 -15.12
N GLU A 168 4.23 -1.69 -15.12
CA GLU A 168 3.65 -1.04 -13.94
C GLU A 168 3.11 -2.04 -12.91
N GLY A 169 2.59 -3.22 -13.33
CA GLY A 169 1.83 -4.14 -12.46
C GLY A 169 2.58 -4.70 -11.25
N GLY A 170 3.93 -4.69 -11.25
CA GLY A 170 4.72 -5.20 -10.13
C GLY A 170 5.02 -4.20 -9.01
N LEU A 171 4.70 -2.93 -9.17
CA LEU A 171 5.08 -1.89 -8.22
C LEU A 171 4.29 -2.00 -6.91
N LEU A 172 2.97 -2.09 -6.99
CA LEU A 172 2.08 -2.09 -5.82
C LEU A 172 2.38 -3.24 -4.84
N PRO A 173 2.45 -4.52 -5.25
CA PRO A 173 2.76 -5.60 -4.33
C PRO A 173 4.22 -5.60 -3.87
N GLY A 174 5.12 -5.06 -4.69
CA GLY A 174 6.55 -5.02 -4.41
C GLY A 174 6.94 -4.06 -3.28
N MET A 175 6.26 -2.92 -3.16
CA MET A 175 6.59 -1.91 -2.15
C MET A 175 6.34 -2.36 -0.71
N PRO A 176 5.17 -2.91 -0.33
CA PRO A 176 4.95 -3.46 1.00
C PRO A 176 5.88 -4.63 1.33
N LEU A 177 6.17 -5.49 0.35
CA LEU A 177 7.12 -6.58 0.52
C LEU A 177 8.52 -6.05 0.83
N TYR A 178 8.98 -5.03 0.13
CA TYR A 178 10.25 -4.36 0.41
C TYR A 178 10.29 -3.73 1.81
N LEU A 179 9.25 -3.00 2.20
CA LEU A 179 9.17 -2.39 3.53
C LEU A 179 9.19 -3.45 4.65
N SER A 180 8.55 -4.60 4.43
CA SER A 180 8.53 -5.69 5.42
C SER A 180 9.91 -6.34 5.66
N GLN A 181 10.87 -6.14 4.75
CA GLN A 181 12.26 -6.59 4.91
C GLN A 181 13.13 -5.59 5.67
N LEU A 182 12.74 -4.32 5.72
CA LEU A 182 13.51 -3.24 6.33
C LEU A 182 13.02 -2.85 7.73
N TYR A 183 11.72 -3.06 8.00
CA TYR A 183 11.08 -2.58 9.22
C TYR A 183 10.33 -3.67 9.97
N PRO A 184 10.24 -3.60 11.31
CA PRO A 184 9.32 -4.41 12.08
C PRO A 184 7.87 -4.19 11.62
N ARG A 185 7.03 -5.21 11.74
CA ARG A 185 5.67 -5.20 11.18
C ARG A 185 4.78 -4.06 11.68
N TYR A 186 4.90 -3.71 12.96
CA TYR A 186 4.14 -2.62 13.57
C TYR A 186 4.51 -1.24 12.99
N MET A 187 5.68 -1.12 12.35
CA MET A 187 6.16 0.12 11.73
C MET A 187 5.88 0.21 10.21
N VAL A 188 5.60 -0.91 9.54
CA VAL A 188 5.44 -0.96 8.07
C VAL A 188 4.23 -0.15 7.62
N GLN A 189 3.15 -0.15 8.39
CA GLN A 189 1.90 0.42 7.98
C GLN A 189 1.89 1.94 7.89
N VAL A 190 2.46 2.64 8.86
CA VAL A 190 2.60 4.10 8.79
C VAL A 190 3.35 4.49 7.51
N ARG A 191 4.33 3.70 7.10
CA ARG A 191 5.11 3.94 5.88
C ARG A 191 4.31 3.64 4.62
N ILE A 192 3.46 2.62 4.65
CA ILE A 192 2.47 2.38 3.58
C ILE A 192 1.54 3.59 3.45
N ALA A 193 1.04 4.14 4.55
CA ALA A 193 0.18 5.30 4.52
C ALA A 193 0.88 6.56 3.96
N TYR A 194 2.15 6.76 4.26
CA TYR A 194 2.92 7.88 3.71
C TYR A 194 3.04 7.79 2.17
N PHE A 195 3.34 6.64 1.62
CA PHE A 195 3.37 6.56 0.16
C PHE A 195 1.96 6.60 -0.45
N TYR A 196 0.93 6.06 0.24
CA TYR A 196 -0.46 6.16 -0.23
C TYR A 196 -1.01 7.61 -0.21
N ALA A 197 -0.54 8.47 0.67
CA ALA A 197 -0.84 9.90 0.62
C ALA A 197 -0.38 10.53 -0.73
N GLY A 198 0.67 9.96 -1.34
CA GLY A 198 1.07 10.29 -2.71
C GLY A 198 -0.01 10.01 -3.76
N ALA A 199 -0.90 9.04 -3.55
CA ALA A 199 -1.98 8.75 -4.50
C ALA A 199 -3.01 9.89 -4.59
N SER A 200 -3.42 10.48 -3.46
CA SER A 200 -4.31 11.65 -3.48
C SER A 200 -3.57 12.91 -3.96
N LEU A 201 -2.31 13.06 -3.57
CA LEU A 201 -1.47 14.18 -3.99
C LEU A 201 -1.21 14.17 -5.50
N SER A 202 -1.13 12.98 -6.14
CA SER A 202 -0.93 12.83 -7.57
C SER A 202 -2.04 13.45 -8.41
N GLY A 203 -3.30 13.38 -7.95
CA GLY A 203 -4.43 14.04 -8.61
C GLY A 203 -4.27 15.55 -8.64
N ALA A 204 -3.76 16.15 -7.55
CA ALA A 204 -3.43 17.56 -7.49
C ALA A 204 -2.26 17.92 -8.42
N PHE A 205 -1.16 17.17 -8.36
CA PHE A 205 0.01 17.37 -9.22
C PHE A 205 -0.29 17.14 -10.70
N GLY A 206 -1.06 16.09 -11.04
CA GLY A 206 -1.47 15.80 -12.41
C GLY A 206 -2.27 16.94 -13.02
N GLY A 207 -3.20 17.54 -12.29
CA GLY A 207 -3.96 18.71 -12.72
C GLY A 207 -3.10 19.95 -12.92
N LEU A 208 -2.19 20.25 -11.98
CA LEU A 208 -1.25 21.36 -12.10
C LEU A 208 -0.29 21.19 -13.28
N LEU A 209 0.30 19.98 -13.41
CA LEU A 209 1.23 19.65 -14.48
C LEU A 209 0.54 19.77 -15.85
N ALA A 210 -0.62 19.16 -16.01
CA ALA A 210 -1.39 19.24 -17.23
C ALA A 210 -1.80 20.68 -17.58
N SER A 211 -2.22 21.48 -16.59
CA SER A 211 -2.52 22.90 -16.76
C SER A 211 -1.34 23.71 -17.27
N GLY A 212 -0.13 23.47 -16.74
CA GLY A 212 1.10 24.13 -17.21
C GLY A 212 1.53 23.68 -18.60
N LEU A 213 1.48 22.37 -18.87
CA LEU A 213 1.99 21.78 -20.10
C LEU A 213 1.11 22.03 -21.33
N ILE A 214 -0.19 22.25 -21.16
CA ILE A 214 -1.08 22.63 -22.26
C ILE A 214 -0.67 23.97 -22.90
N HIS A 215 -0.06 24.89 -22.14
CA HIS A 215 0.46 26.13 -22.69
C HIS A 215 1.63 25.92 -23.66
N MET A 216 2.22 24.74 -23.69
CA MET A 216 3.25 24.35 -24.65
C MET A 216 2.68 23.88 -26.00
N ASP A 217 1.36 23.98 -26.20
CA ASP A 217 0.71 23.65 -27.47
C ASP A 217 1.30 24.48 -28.62
N GLY A 218 1.66 23.81 -29.71
CA GLY A 218 2.31 24.46 -30.86
C GLY A 218 3.79 24.75 -30.68
N LEU A 219 4.39 24.56 -29.49
CA LEU A 219 5.85 24.72 -29.34
C LEU A 219 6.59 23.59 -30.08
N GLY A 220 7.73 23.92 -30.65
CA GLY A 220 8.59 22.97 -31.37
C GLY A 220 8.69 23.20 -32.89
N VAL A 221 7.86 24.07 -33.46
CA VAL A 221 7.89 24.37 -34.92
C VAL A 221 9.24 24.98 -35.37
N GLN A 222 9.92 25.73 -34.51
CA GLN A 222 11.16 26.44 -34.84
C GLN A 222 12.42 25.89 -34.16
N ASN A 223 12.34 24.87 -33.37
CA ASN A 223 13.49 24.43 -32.56
C ASN A 223 14.34 23.38 -33.29
N ARG A 224 15.53 23.78 -33.73
CA ARG A 224 16.51 22.97 -34.49
C ARG A 224 16.95 21.71 -33.74
N TYR A 225 16.87 21.72 -32.40
CA TYR A 225 17.24 20.59 -31.51
C TYR A 225 16.20 19.47 -31.46
N LEU A 226 14.97 19.72 -31.95
CA LEU A 226 13.91 18.73 -32.07
C LEU A 226 13.82 18.13 -33.50
N ALA A 227 14.86 18.28 -34.30
CA ALA A 227 14.93 17.75 -35.65
C ALA A 227 14.58 16.25 -35.80
N PRO A 228 14.91 15.35 -34.87
CA PRO A 228 14.48 13.95 -34.93
C PRO A 228 12.95 13.76 -34.79
N LEU A 229 12.25 14.75 -34.23
CA LEU A 229 10.79 14.77 -34.07
C LEU A 229 10.07 15.54 -35.19
N ARG A 230 10.77 15.92 -36.24
CA ARG A 230 10.24 16.71 -37.40
C ARG A 230 8.91 16.18 -37.97
N PRO A 231 8.65 14.85 -38.07
CA PRO A 231 7.36 14.39 -38.58
C PRO A 231 6.19 14.75 -37.68
N LEU A 232 6.47 15.03 -36.38
CA LEU A 232 5.48 15.42 -35.37
C LEU A 232 5.33 16.93 -35.25
N THR A 233 6.33 17.70 -35.72
CA THR A 233 6.45 19.14 -35.50
C THR A 233 6.05 20.00 -36.71
N ALA A 234 5.63 19.43 -37.83
CA ALA A 234 5.20 20.19 -39.01
C ALA A 234 4.00 21.15 -38.72
N ARG A 235 3.25 20.89 -37.64
CA ARG A 235 2.16 21.74 -37.09
C ARG A 235 2.36 22.13 -35.62
N GLY A 236 3.57 21.94 -35.05
CA GLY A 236 3.78 21.98 -33.60
C GLY A 236 3.37 20.67 -32.90
N VAL A 237 3.92 20.44 -31.70
CA VAL A 237 3.57 19.30 -30.88
C VAL A 237 2.28 19.64 -30.12
N ALA A 238 1.23 18.84 -30.29
CA ALA A 238 -0.03 19.04 -29.57
C ALA A 238 0.17 19.01 -28.03
N GLY A 239 -0.50 19.89 -27.32
CA GLY A 239 -0.32 20.09 -25.88
C GLY A 239 -0.46 18.81 -25.03
N TRP A 240 -1.37 17.90 -25.41
CA TRP A 240 -1.53 16.61 -24.70
C TRP A 240 -0.29 15.69 -24.81
N ARG A 241 0.54 15.81 -25.85
CA ARG A 241 1.77 15.03 -26.04
C ARG A 241 2.85 15.43 -25.06
N TRP A 242 2.94 16.72 -24.76
CA TRP A 242 3.87 17.23 -23.75
C TRP A 242 3.60 16.67 -22.36
N ILE A 243 2.34 16.38 -22.03
CA ILE A 243 1.99 15.75 -20.76
C ILE A 243 2.76 14.45 -20.61
N PHE A 244 2.68 13.53 -21.58
CA PHE A 244 3.35 12.23 -21.50
C PHE A 244 4.87 12.29 -21.69
N LEU A 245 5.37 13.19 -22.53
CA LEU A 245 6.82 13.35 -22.74
C LEU A 245 7.51 13.81 -21.45
N ILE A 246 7.00 14.84 -20.82
CA ILE A 246 7.61 15.39 -19.58
C ILE A 246 7.39 14.46 -18.40
N GLU A 247 6.21 13.88 -18.28
CA GLU A 247 5.92 12.91 -17.23
C GLU A 247 6.82 11.67 -17.32
N GLY A 248 6.95 11.09 -18.52
CA GLY A 248 7.82 9.94 -18.72
C GLY A 248 9.28 10.24 -18.40
N LEU A 249 9.79 11.42 -18.80
CA LEU A 249 11.14 11.87 -18.44
C LEU A 249 11.28 12.06 -16.91
N LEU A 250 10.29 12.67 -16.26
CA LEU A 250 10.28 12.82 -14.81
C LEU A 250 10.28 11.47 -14.10
N THR A 251 9.50 10.53 -14.59
CA THR A 251 9.43 9.15 -14.07
C THR A 251 10.79 8.44 -14.19
N ILE A 252 11.51 8.62 -15.32
CA ILE A 252 12.87 8.10 -15.48
C ILE A 252 13.83 8.72 -14.44
N VAL A 253 13.75 10.03 -14.22
CA VAL A 253 14.57 10.71 -13.20
C VAL A 253 14.26 10.17 -11.79
N VAL A 254 12.98 9.99 -11.48
CA VAL A 254 12.53 9.41 -10.19
C VAL A 254 13.04 7.96 -10.04
N ALA A 255 13.02 7.17 -11.10
CA ALA A 255 13.56 5.80 -11.08
C ALA A 255 15.09 5.79 -10.83
N CYS A 256 15.85 6.67 -11.47
CA CYS A 256 17.28 6.81 -11.23
C CYS A 256 17.58 7.27 -9.80
N PHE A 257 16.80 8.22 -9.26
CA PHE A 257 16.89 8.65 -7.87
C PHE A 257 16.60 7.49 -6.91
N ALA A 258 15.56 6.69 -7.16
CA ALA A 258 15.21 5.53 -6.34
C ALA A 258 16.33 4.47 -6.36
N TRP A 259 16.97 4.25 -7.50
CA TRP A 259 18.10 3.32 -7.63
C TRP A 259 19.27 3.68 -6.73
N TRP A 260 19.55 4.97 -6.65
CA TRP A 260 20.58 5.49 -5.76
C TRP A 260 20.13 5.50 -4.29
N SER A 261 18.87 5.83 -4.02
CA SER A 261 18.35 6.08 -2.66
C SER A 261 18.01 4.80 -1.91
N LEU A 262 17.38 3.80 -2.57
CA LEU A 262 16.86 2.60 -1.89
C LEU A 262 17.97 1.70 -1.34
N PRO A 263 18.00 1.40 -0.04
CA PRO A 263 18.92 0.41 0.53
C PRO A 263 18.51 -1.02 0.13
N ALA A 264 19.48 -1.91 -0.08
CA ALA A 264 19.17 -3.31 -0.39
C ALA A 264 18.68 -4.08 0.85
N SER A 265 19.27 -3.81 2.01
CA SER A 265 18.94 -4.40 3.30
C SER A 265 19.48 -3.53 4.43
N VAL A 266 19.02 -3.75 5.67
CA VAL A 266 19.57 -3.10 6.85
C VAL A 266 21.06 -3.41 7.01
N ARG A 267 21.48 -4.66 6.72
CA ARG A 267 22.91 -5.08 6.78
C ARG A 267 23.80 -4.30 5.83
N SER A 268 23.35 -4.08 4.59
CA SER A 268 24.16 -3.46 3.53
C SER A 268 24.05 -1.94 3.48
N PHE A 269 23.23 -1.32 4.33
CA PHE A 269 23.01 0.11 4.31
C PHE A 269 24.20 0.86 4.94
N LYS A 270 24.99 1.52 4.09
CA LYS A 270 26.21 2.25 4.48
C LYS A 270 25.95 3.50 5.34
N GLY A 271 24.70 3.96 5.44
CA GLY A 271 24.33 5.15 6.24
C GLY A 271 24.20 4.88 7.74
N LEU A 272 24.19 3.60 8.16
CA LEU A 272 24.09 3.22 9.57
C LEU A 272 25.47 3.06 10.18
N LYS A 273 25.61 3.52 11.44
CA LYS A 273 26.72 3.14 12.32
C LYS A 273 26.56 1.68 12.74
N GLU A 274 27.64 1.04 13.19
CA GLU A 274 27.61 -0.37 13.58
C GLU A 274 26.61 -0.60 14.73
N ASP A 275 26.64 0.24 15.77
CA ASP A 275 25.72 0.18 16.91
C ASP A 275 24.23 0.29 16.48
N GLU A 276 23.94 1.20 15.52
CA GLU A 276 22.58 1.37 14.97
C GLU A 276 22.15 0.13 14.17
N ARG A 277 23.09 -0.46 13.43
CA ARG A 277 22.86 -1.65 12.59
C ARG A 277 22.55 -2.87 13.45
N GLU A 278 23.38 -3.12 14.48
CA GLU A 278 23.18 -4.24 15.39
C GLU A 278 21.83 -4.17 16.11
N LEU A 279 21.48 -2.99 16.66
CA LEU A 279 20.19 -2.77 17.29
C LEU A 279 19.00 -2.97 16.33
N MET A 280 19.13 -2.47 15.11
CA MET A 280 18.07 -2.65 14.09
C MET A 280 17.89 -4.12 13.71
N LEU A 281 18.99 -4.87 13.57
CA LEU A 281 18.96 -6.30 13.26
C LEU A 281 18.39 -7.10 14.43
N ALA A 282 18.74 -6.77 15.66
CA ALA A 282 18.21 -7.41 16.87
C ALA A 282 16.69 -7.20 16.99
N VAL A 283 16.20 -5.97 16.80
CA VAL A 283 14.75 -5.67 16.80
C VAL A 283 14.01 -6.42 15.70
N LEU A 284 14.56 -6.46 14.48
CA LEU A 284 13.98 -7.21 13.36
C LEU A 284 13.96 -8.71 13.63
N GLY A 285 15.06 -9.27 14.17
CA GLY A 285 15.17 -10.66 14.55
C GLY A 285 14.13 -11.04 15.60
N ARG A 286 13.98 -10.21 16.65
CA ARG A 286 12.97 -10.41 17.69
C ARG A 286 11.53 -10.31 17.16
N ASP A 287 11.22 -9.36 16.28
CA ASP A 287 9.89 -9.28 15.65
C ASP A 287 9.58 -10.56 14.87
N GLN A 288 10.57 -11.13 14.18
CA GLN A 288 10.43 -12.40 13.48
C GLN A 288 10.26 -13.57 14.45
N GLN A 289 11.04 -13.63 15.54
CA GLN A 289 10.91 -14.67 16.59
C GLN A 289 9.56 -14.60 17.32
N ASN A 290 9.12 -13.41 17.74
CA ASN A 290 7.81 -13.21 18.37
C ASN A 290 6.66 -13.62 17.44
N ASN A 291 6.80 -13.39 16.14
CA ASN A 291 5.80 -13.83 15.18
C ASN A 291 5.81 -15.35 14.97
N ARG A 292 6.98 -15.99 15.03
CA ARG A 292 7.08 -17.46 15.02
C ARG A 292 6.49 -18.04 16.29
N ALA A 293 6.80 -17.49 17.48
CA ALA A 293 6.23 -17.92 18.75
C ALA A 293 4.69 -17.76 18.75
N LYS A 294 4.17 -16.60 18.34
CA LYS A 294 2.72 -16.39 18.17
C LYS A 294 2.11 -17.35 17.16
N ALA A 295 2.79 -17.62 16.05
CA ALA A 295 2.36 -18.56 15.05
C ALA A 295 2.42 -20.02 15.53
N ALA A 296 3.36 -20.35 16.41
CA ALA A 296 3.46 -21.64 17.06
C ALA A 296 2.49 -21.81 18.25
N GLY A 297 1.71 -20.77 18.60
CA GLY A 297 0.79 -20.80 19.74
C GLY A 297 1.49 -20.73 21.11
N VAL A 298 2.78 -20.44 21.12
CA VAL A 298 3.56 -20.21 22.34
C VAL A 298 3.31 -18.76 22.76
N ALA A 299 2.96 -18.54 24.03
CA ALA A 299 2.89 -17.19 24.59
C ALA A 299 4.23 -16.46 24.34
N PRO A 300 4.22 -15.16 24.04
CA PRO A 300 5.46 -14.41 23.93
C PRO A 300 6.26 -14.67 25.20
N ILE A 301 7.57 -14.91 25.07
CA ILE A 301 8.47 -15.17 26.18
C ILE A 301 8.52 -13.91 27.05
N LEU A 302 7.49 -13.72 27.85
CA LEU A 302 7.54 -12.95 29.10
C LEU A 302 8.09 -13.96 30.11
N LYS A 303 9.20 -13.69 30.76
CA LYS A 303 9.61 -14.51 31.91
C LYS A 303 8.38 -14.59 32.84
N ALA A 304 7.81 -15.76 32.96
CA ALA A 304 7.01 -16.10 34.14
C ALA A 304 7.94 -15.94 35.35
N ASP A 305 7.48 -15.28 36.38
CA ASP A 305 8.15 -15.30 37.67
C ASP A 305 8.45 -16.77 37.99
N GLU A 306 9.62 -17.06 38.59
CA GLU A 306 10.07 -18.42 38.86
C GLU A 306 9.01 -19.22 39.65
N ASP A 307 8.21 -18.54 40.48
CA ASP A 307 7.09 -19.13 41.22
C ASP A 307 5.90 -19.56 40.36
N ASP A 308 5.65 -18.92 39.21
CA ASP A 308 4.62 -19.31 38.23
C ASP A 308 5.13 -20.38 37.26
N ALA A 309 6.43 -20.48 37.01
CA ALA A 309 7.03 -21.51 36.19
C ALA A 309 6.89 -22.90 36.83
N GLU A 310 7.00 -23.00 38.16
CA GLU A 310 6.83 -24.24 38.89
C GLU A 310 5.36 -24.73 38.88
N LYS A 311 4.41 -23.79 39.00
CA LYS A 311 2.96 -24.09 38.87
C LYS A 311 2.57 -24.47 37.45
N GLN A 312 3.13 -23.81 36.44
CA GLN A 312 2.88 -24.14 35.03
C GLN A 312 3.54 -25.45 34.61
N GLN A 313 4.72 -25.80 35.12
CA GLN A 313 5.33 -27.11 34.93
C GLN A 313 4.47 -28.23 35.52
N HIS A 314 3.84 -28.01 36.68
CA HIS A 314 2.96 -29.00 37.28
C HIS A 314 1.66 -29.19 36.47
N THR A 315 1.12 -28.11 35.90
CA THR A 315 -0.08 -28.16 35.05
C THR A 315 0.21 -28.75 33.66
N MET A 316 1.40 -28.50 33.09
CA MET A 316 1.82 -29.08 31.81
C MET A 316 2.18 -30.55 31.91
N LYS A 317 2.73 -31.04 33.06
CA LYS A 317 3.02 -32.47 33.27
C LYS A 317 1.76 -33.33 33.31
N VAL A 318 0.60 -32.73 33.61
CA VAL A 318 -0.68 -33.47 33.66
C VAL A 318 -1.37 -33.52 32.28
N SER A 319 -1.00 -32.62 31.32
CA SER A 319 -1.79 -32.45 30.09
C SER A 319 -1.10 -32.85 28.77
N ALA A 320 0.22 -33.11 28.73
CA ALA A 320 0.87 -33.55 27.50
C ALA A 320 2.27 -34.17 27.71
N PRO A 321 2.43 -35.47 27.50
CA PRO A 321 3.74 -36.14 27.64
C PRO A 321 4.79 -35.77 26.60
N ASN A 322 4.44 -35.12 25.49
CA ASN A 322 5.33 -34.82 24.37
C ASN A 322 5.77 -33.35 24.24
N ALA A 323 5.36 -32.46 25.14
CA ALA A 323 5.79 -31.05 25.13
C ALA A 323 7.30 -30.88 25.48
N LEU A 324 7.88 -31.84 26.21
CA LEU A 324 9.31 -31.83 26.57
C LEU A 324 10.24 -32.02 25.36
N THR A 325 9.81 -32.72 24.30
CA THR A 325 10.58 -32.89 23.08
C THR A 325 10.63 -31.60 22.25
N ALA A 326 9.57 -30.81 22.28
CA ALA A 326 9.52 -29.50 21.59
C ALA A 326 10.37 -28.43 22.32
N VAL A 327 10.44 -28.47 23.64
CA VAL A 327 11.26 -27.55 24.45
C VAL A 327 12.75 -27.92 24.32
N ASN A 328 13.10 -29.20 24.22
CA ASN A 328 14.48 -29.65 24.00
C ASN A 328 14.95 -29.42 22.56
N ALA A 329 14.06 -29.46 21.57
CA ALA A 329 14.36 -29.03 20.20
C ALA A 329 14.69 -27.53 20.15
N ASN A 330 13.99 -26.70 20.92
CA ASN A 330 14.26 -25.26 21.01
C ASN A 330 15.59 -24.92 21.75
N ALA A 331 16.03 -25.78 22.68
CA ALA A 331 17.33 -25.63 23.34
C ALA A 331 18.51 -26.04 22.44
N ALA A 332 18.31 -27.01 21.54
CA ALA A 332 19.31 -27.37 20.51
C ALA A 332 19.37 -26.31 19.39
N ASP A 333 18.22 -25.68 19.05
CA ASP A 333 18.13 -24.59 18.09
C ASP A 333 18.79 -23.30 18.60
N SER A 334 18.77 -23.05 19.92
CA SER A 334 19.47 -21.90 20.51
C SER A 334 21.00 -22.01 20.38
N SER A 335 21.57 -23.22 20.27
CA SER A 335 23.00 -23.42 19.98
C SER A 335 23.36 -23.22 18.50
N ALA A 336 22.42 -23.51 17.59
CA ALA A 336 22.57 -23.22 16.15
C ALA A 336 22.44 -21.73 15.83
N ILE A 337 21.74 -20.99 16.67
CA ILE A 337 21.64 -19.51 16.62
C ILE A 337 23.00 -18.85 16.90
N ARG A 338 23.89 -19.51 17.68
CA ARG A 338 25.26 -19.02 17.98
C ARG A 338 26.23 -19.10 16.79
N GLN A 339 25.94 -19.90 15.76
CA GLN A 339 26.84 -20.11 14.61
C GLN A 339 26.44 -19.38 13.33
N GLY A 340 25.92 -18.16 13.43
CA GLY A 340 25.65 -17.32 12.25
C GLY A 340 24.37 -17.71 11.53
N MET A 341 23.27 -17.17 12.03
CA MET A 341 21.91 -17.32 11.59
C MET A 341 21.74 -17.48 10.07
N VAL A 342 21.58 -18.71 9.64
CA VAL A 342 20.75 -19.03 8.49
C VAL A 342 19.33 -19.12 9.05
N PHE A 343 18.52 -18.06 8.82
CA PHE A 343 17.09 -18.14 9.08
C PHE A 343 16.57 -19.27 8.18
N GLU A 344 16.11 -20.38 8.75
CA GLU A 344 15.30 -21.32 7.99
C GLU A 344 14.09 -20.56 7.49
N GLU A 345 14.07 -20.28 6.20
CA GLU A 345 12.90 -19.68 5.55
C GLU A 345 11.75 -20.67 5.70
N GLU A 346 10.56 -20.16 6.03
CA GLU A 346 9.33 -20.97 6.05
C GLU A 346 9.28 -21.74 4.73
N GLN A 347 9.27 -23.08 4.80
CA GLN A 347 9.29 -23.92 3.60
C GLN A 347 8.00 -23.72 2.82
N PHE A 348 8.11 -23.73 1.49
CA PHE A 348 6.95 -23.59 0.62
C PHE A 348 6.03 -24.80 0.76
N GLU A 349 4.77 -24.57 1.11
CA GLU A 349 3.72 -25.58 1.13
C GLU A 349 2.52 -25.14 0.30
N TRP A 350 2.11 -25.94 -0.68
CA TRP A 350 0.88 -25.73 -1.44
C TRP A 350 -0.37 -25.67 -0.55
N ARG A 351 -0.32 -26.31 0.60
CA ARG A 351 -1.36 -26.27 1.61
C ARG A 351 -1.60 -24.84 2.13
N GLU A 352 -0.55 -24.06 2.36
CA GLU A 352 -0.67 -22.67 2.84
C GLU A 352 -1.22 -21.75 1.74
N VAL A 353 -0.85 -21.99 0.49
CA VAL A 353 -1.45 -21.29 -0.67
C VAL A 353 -2.96 -21.61 -0.75
N ARG A 354 -3.34 -22.90 -0.66
CA ARG A 354 -4.75 -23.32 -0.66
C ARG A 354 -5.51 -22.70 0.53
N ARG A 355 -4.92 -22.66 1.71
CA ARG A 355 -5.50 -21.99 2.89
C ARG A 355 -5.76 -20.51 2.65
N GLY A 356 -4.81 -19.81 2.00
CA GLY A 356 -4.96 -18.41 1.61
C GLY A 356 -6.11 -18.20 0.62
N LEU A 357 -6.23 -19.05 -0.39
CA LEU A 357 -7.32 -18.99 -1.37
C LEU A 357 -8.70 -19.32 -0.77
N MET A 358 -8.74 -20.16 0.27
CA MET A 358 -9.99 -20.55 0.96
C MET A 358 -10.32 -19.66 2.17
N GLU A 359 -9.52 -18.64 2.45
CA GLU A 359 -9.76 -17.71 3.55
C GLU A 359 -10.96 -16.80 3.25
N PRO A 360 -12.06 -16.87 4.02
CA PRO A 360 -13.26 -16.06 3.75
C PRO A 360 -12.96 -14.56 3.73
N GLN A 361 -12.09 -14.10 4.63
CA GLN A 361 -11.70 -12.71 4.74
C GLN A 361 -11.03 -12.20 3.45
N ALA A 362 -10.25 -13.04 2.75
CA ALA A 362 -9.61 -12.68 1.50
C ALA A 362 -10.64 -12.30 0.41
N TRP A 363 -11.76 -13.02 0.36
CA TRP A 363 -12.84 -12.76 -0.57
C TRP A 363 -13.67 -11.53 -0.19
N PHE A 364 -14.02 -11.39 1.11
CA PHE A 364 -14.77 -10.21 1.56
C PHE A 364 -13.99 -8.92 1.31
N LEU A 365 -12.71 -8.89 1.67
CA LEU A 365 -11.84 -7.74 1.45
C LEU A 365 -11.52 -7.54 -0.03
N GLY A 366 -11.28 -8.61 -0.79
CA GLY A 366 -11.02 -8.53 -2.23
C GLY A 366 -12.20 -7.90 -2.99
N ILE A 367 -13.43 -8.34 -2.72
CA ILE A 367 -14.64 -7.77 -3.33
C ILE A 367 -14.85 -6.32 -2.87
N ALA A 368 -14.71 -6.05 -1.57
CA ALA A 368 -14.82 -4.68 -1.04
C ALA A 368 -13.81 -3.75 -1.71
N TYR A 369 -12.56 -4.21 -1.87
CA TYR A 369 -11.51 -3.43 -2.49
C TYR A 369 -11.73 -3.21 -3.99
N LEU A 370 -12.24 -4.22 -4.72
CA LEU A 370 -12.69 -4.07 -6.11
C LEU A 370 -13.72 -2.93 -6.22
N LEU A 371 -14.72 -2.92 -5.34
CA LEU A 371 -15.80 -1.94 -5.36
C LEU A 371 -15.31 -0.54 -4.98
N ILE A 372 -14.40 -0.41 -4.02
CA ILE A 372 -13.72 0.86 -3.69
C ILE A 372 -12.87 1.32 -4.89
N CYS A 373 -12.04 0.44 -5.45
CA CYS A 373 -11.17 0.76 -6.59
C CYS A 373 -11.96 1.15 -7.83
N ASN A 374 -13.15 0.56 -8.06
CA ASN A 374 -14.02 0.97 -9.15
C ASN A 374 -14.39 2.45 -9.04
N SER A 375 -14.80 2.90 -7.86
CA SER A 375 -15.13 4.31 -7.61
C SER A 375 -13.89 5.20 -7.62
N LEU A 376 -12.76 4.74 -7.06
CA LEU A 376 -11.51 5.49 -6.98
C LEU A 376 -10.88 5.69 -8.36
N TYR A 377 -10.78 4.63 -9.16
CA TYR A 377 -10.20 4.72 -10.50
C TYR A 377 -11.09 5.54 -11.43
N SER A 378 -12.41 5.33 -11.40
CA SER A 378 -13.32 6.13 -12.20
C SER A 378 -13.31 7.61 -11.81
N PHE A 379 -13.27 7.94 -10.52
CA PHE A 379 -13.12 9.32 -10.06
C PHE A 379 -11.80 9.93 -10.53
N SER A 380 -10.69 9.25 -10.35
CA SER A 380 -9.36 9.73 -10.76
C SER A 380 -9.25 9.93 -12.28
N LEU A 381 -9.75 8.98 -13.08
CA LEU A 381 -9.69 9.01 -14.54
C LEU A 381 -10.63 10.07 -15.15
N PHE A 382 -11.82 10.23 -14.58
CA PHE A 382 -12.88 11.01 -15.19
C PHE A 382 -13.22 12.31 -14.46
N LEU A 383 -12.53 12.67 -13.37
CA LEU A 383 -12.76 13.96 -12.68
C LEU A 383 -12.67 15.16 -13.64
N PRO A 384 -11.68 15.28 -14.54
CA PRO A 384 -11.66 16.37 -15.53
C PRO A 384 -12.90 16.33 -16.45
N THR A 385 -13.35 15.14 -16.83
CA THR A 385 -14.54 14.95 -17.68
C THR A 385 -15.84 15.31 -16.92
N ILE A 386 -15.94 14.94 -15.65
CA ILE A 386 -17.08 15.31 -14.77
C ILE A 386 -17.13 16.83 -14.60
N LEU A 387 -16.00 17.47 -14.34
CA LEU A 387 -15.92 18.93 -14.22
C LEU A 387 -16.26 19.63 -15.53
N ARG A 388 -15.90 19.07 -16.70
CA ARG A 388 -16.31 19.59 -18.00
C ARG A 388 -17.83 19.52 -18.18
N GLY A 389 -18.50 18.48 -17.65
CA GLY A 389 -19.95 18.37 -17.63
C GLY A 389 -20.61 19.39 -16.69
N ILE A 390 -19.94 19.77 -15.60
CA ILE A 390 -20.43 20.79 -14.63
C ILE A 390 -20.21 22.20 -15.19
N TYR A 391 -19.07 22.46 -15.82
CA TYR A 391 -18.63 23.76 -16.33
C TYR A 391 -18.26 23.67 -17.81
N PRO A 392 -19.25 23.64 -18.75
CA PRO A 392 -18.97 23.43 -20.18
C PRO A 392 -18.09 24.51 -20.81
N ASP A 393 -18.31 25.76 -20.40
CA ASP A 393 -17.72 26.94 -21.05
C ASP A 393 -16.38 27.38 -20.46
N ILE A 394 -15.90 26.68 -19.41
CA ILE A 394 -14.65 27.06 -18.74
C ILE A 394 -13.43 26.67 -19.60
N ALA A 395 -12.40 27.51 -19.60
CA ALA A 395 -11.13 27.22 -20.26
C ALA A 395 -10.49 25.93 -19.70
N THR A 396 -9.92 25.11 -20.58
CA THR A 396 -9.34 23.80 -20.21
C THR A 396 -8.29 23.91 -19.10
N THR A 397 -7.46 24.94 -19.11
CA THR A 397 -6.48 25.22 -18.05
C THR A 397 -7.14 25.44 -16.69
N ARG A 398 -8.20 26.28 -16.64
CA ARG A 398 -8.96 26.50 -15.39
C ARG A 398 -9.66 25.23 -14.92
N LEU A 399 -10.21 24.45 -15.84
CA LEU A 399 -10.84 23.19 -15.54
C LEU A 399 -9.86 22.22 -14.86
N GLN A 400 -8.65 22.12 -15.35
CA GLN A 400 -7.61 21.27 -14.76
C GLN A 400 -7.17 21.79 -13.40
N LEU A 401 -7.07 23.09 -13.19
CA LEU A 401 -6.81 23.66 -11.87
C LEU A 401 -7.93 23.35 -10.86
N LEU A 402 -9.18 23.25 -11.32
CA LEU A 402 -10.31 22.86 -10.46
C LEU A 402 -10.28 21.39 -10.01
N THR A 403 -9.47 20.53 -10.64
CA THR A 403 -9.27 19.16 -10.15
C THR A 403 -8.42 19.11 -8.89
N VAL A 404 -7.59 20.11 -8.62
CA VAL A 404 -6.61 20.13 -7.52
C VAL A 404 -7.24 20.23 -6.12
N PRO A 405 -8.15 21.21 -5.84
CA PRO A 405 -8.67 21.44 -4.50
C PRO A 405 -9.31 20.24 -3.82
N PRO A 406 -10.07 19.33 -4.49
CA PRO A 406 -10.64 18.15 -3.84
C PRO A 406 -9.61 17.19 -3.26
N TYR A 407 -8.41 17.10 -3.86
CA TYR A 407 -7.37 16.18 -3.43
C TYR A 407 -6.59 16.66 -2.21
N VAL A 408 -6.46 17.97 -2.00
CA VAL A 408 -5.66 18.53 -0.90
C VAL A 408 -6.19 18.09 0.48
N PRO A 409 -7.45 18.33 0.85
CA PRO A 409 -7.99 17.88 2.13
C PRO A 409 -8.03 16.35 2.24
N ALA A 410 -8.24 15.64 1.12
CA ALA A 410 -8.17 14.18 1.11
C ALA A 410 -6.78 13.67 1.51
N THR A 411 -5.71 14.28 1.00
CA THR A 411 -4.33 13.92 1.37
C THR A 411 -4.06 14.11 2.85
N VAL A 412 -4.51 15.23 3.43
CA VAL A 412 -4.38 15.48 4.86
C VAL A 412 -5.15 14.44 5.68
N LEU A 413 -6.38 14.12 5.25
CA LEU A 413 -7.21 13.13 5.93
C LEU A 413 -6.64 11.71 5.85
N VAL A 414 -5.98 11.31 4.74
CA VAL A 414 -5.26 10.03 4.63
C VAL A 414 -4.25 9.87 5.76
N ILE A 415 -3.44 10.90 6.03
CA ILE A 415 -2.41 10.87 7.07
C ILE A 415 -3.03 10.79 8.47
N ILE A 416 -4.07 11.60 8.72
CA ILE A 416 -4.78 11.63 10.01
C ILE A 416 -5.41 10.26 10.29
N VAL A 417 -6.14 9.71 9.32
CA VAL A 417 -6.82 8.40 9.45
C VAL A 417 -5.81 7.28 9.65
N ALA A 418 -4.70 7.29 8.93
CA ALA A 418 -3.65 6.30 9.10
C ALA A 418 -3.09 6.31 10.54
N TYR A 419 -2.79 7.50 11.07
CA TYR A 419 -2.32 7.66 12.44
C TYR A 419 -3.34 7.18 13.48
N LEU A 420 -4.60 7.61 13.35
CA LEU A 420 -5.67 7.23 14.27
C LEU A 420 -5.98 5.73 14.20
N SER A 421 -6.02 5.16 13.00
CA SER A 421 -6.26 3.73 12.75
C SER A 421 -5.15 2.86 13.36
N ASP A 422 -3.89 3.31 13.31
CA ASP A 422 -2.78 2.61 13.97
C ASP A 422 -2.86 2.71 15.49
N LYS A 423 -3.16 3.90 16.02
CA LYS A 423 -3.30 4.12 17.47
C LYS A 423 -4.46 3.29 18.08
N THR A 424 -5.57 3.18 17.39
CA THR A 424 -6.76 2.44 17.86
C THR A 424 -6.70 0.95 17.51
N ARG A 425 -5.80 0.52 16.63
CA ARG A 425 -5.73 -0.83 16.04
C ARG A 425 -7.05 -1.28 15.40
N MET A 426 -7.84 -0.33 14.93
CA MET A 426 -9.10 -0.54 14.23
C MET A 426 -9.01 0.03 12.82
N ARG A 427 -9.51 -0.68 11.81
CA ARG A 427 -9.42 -0.27 10.40
C ARG A 427 -10.76 -0.29 9.70
N GLY A 428 -11.50 -1.39 9.87
CA GLY A 428 -12.84 -1.53 9.35
C GLY A 428 -13.77 -0.42 9.80
N PRO A 429 -13.86 -0.10 11.11
CA PRO A 429 -14.70 1.00 11.59
C PRO A 429 -14.38 2.36 10.97
N PHE A 430 -13.09 2.66 10.68
CA PHE A 430 -12.74 3.90 9.98
C PHE A 430 -13.26 3.92 8.55
N MET A 431 -13.19 2.79 7.82
CA MET A 431 -13.76 2.70 6.47
C MET A 431 -15.27 2.86 6.48
N LEU A 432 -15.98 2.20 7.43
CA LEU A 432 -17.42 2.33 7.62
C LEU A 432 -17.86 3.77 7.97
N ALA A 433 -17.00 4.58 8.56
CA ALA A 433 -17.27 6.00 8.84
C ALA A 433 -16.96 6.91 7.63
N LEU A 434 -16.01 6.55 6.78
CA LEU A 434 -15.51 7.41 5.71
C LEU A 434 -16.24 7.19 4.37
N LEU A 435 -16.54 5.95 3.99
CA LEU A 435 -17.20 5.65 2.72
C LEU A 435 -18.56 6.34 2.57
N PRO A 436 -19.39 6.49 3.63
CA PRO A 436 -20.62 7.27 3.55
C PRO A 436 -20.43 8.72 3.08
N LEU A 437 -19.28 9.36 3.36
CA LEU A 437 -18.99 10.70 2.83
C LEU A 437 -18.94 10.70 1.30
N SER A 438 -18.30 9.67 0.71
CA SER A 438 -18.27 9.52 -0.75
C SER A 438 -19.64 9.21 -1.33
N MET A 439 -20.46 8.41 -0.64
CA MET A 439 -21.84 8.11 -1.06
C MET A 439 -22.67 9.39 -1.09
N ILE A 440 -22.59 10.22 -0.05
CA ILE A 440 -23.26 11.53 0.00
C ILE A 440 -22.80 12.38 -1.19
N GLY A 441 -21.51 12.42 -1.49
CA GLY A 441 -20.97 13.15 -2.64
C GLY A 441 -21.60 12.67 -3.97
N TYR A 442 -21.69 11.36 -4.22
CA TYR A 442 -22.35 10.84 -5.43
C TYR A 442 -23.85 11.12 -5.46
N ILE A 443 -24.54 11.03 -4.33
CA ILE A 443 -25.96 11.40 -4.21
C ILE A 443 -26.14 12.90 -4.56
N MET A 444 -25.27 13.77 -4.09
CA MET A 444 -25.32 15.20 -4.44
C MET A 444 -25.11 15.43 -5.95
N LEU A 445 -24.19 14.69 -6.59
CA LEU A 445 -23.99 14.78 -8.05
C LEU A 445 -25.24 14.37 -8.83
N LEU A 446 -26.01 13.41 -8.34
CA LEU A 446 -27.24 12.91 -8.95
C LEU A 446 -28.44 13.81 -8.67
N ALA A 447 -28.56 14.33 -7.46
CA ALA A 447 -29.77 14.99 -6.99
C ALA A 447 -29.86 16.48 -7.38
N THR A 448 -28.72 17.18 -7.60
CA THR A 448 -28.74 18.62 -7.87
C THR A 448 -28.28 18.95 -9.29
N ASN A 449 -28.70 20.13 -9.78
CA ASN A 449 -28.17 20.74 -11.00
C ASN A 449 -27.27 21.96 -10.71
N ASP A 450 -27.17 22.41 -9.47
CA ASP A 450 -26.31 23.54 -9.08
C ASP A 450 -24.83 23.14 -9.21
N ALA A 451 -24.09 23.88 -10.02
CA ALA A 451 -22.68 23.64 -10.30
C ALA A 451 -21.79 23.76 -9.05
N LYS A 452 -22.11 24.68 -8.13
CA LYS A 452 -21.34 24.86 -6.89
C LYS A 452 -21.52 23.67 -5.95
N VAL A 453 -22.75 23.16 -5.82
CA VAL A 453 -23.06 21.97 -5.00
C VAL A 453 -22.40 20.73 -5.61
N LYS A 454 -22.46 20.55 -6.94
CA LYS A 454 -21.76 19.46 -7.63
C LYS A 454 -20.24 19.52 -7.45
N TYR A 455 -19.67 20.71 -7.49
CA TYR A 455 -18.24 20.87 -7.22
C TYR A 455 -17.90 20.52 -5.76
N GLY A 456 -18.72 20.97 -4.78
CA GLY A 456 -18.59 20.57 -3.38
C GLY A 456 -18.68 19.05 -3.18
N ALA A 457 -19.52 18.36 -3.94
CA ALA A 457 -19.64 16.90 -3.91
C ALA A 457 -18.33 16.19 -4.26
N THR A 458 -17.50 16.74 -5.16
CA THR A 458 -16.20 16.14 -5.51
C THR A 458 -15.24 16.10 -4.32
N PHE A 459 -15.33 17.05 -3.38
CA PHE A 459 -14.56 17.02 -2.13
C PHE A 459 -14.99 15.86 -1.23
N LEU A 460 -16.30 15.68 -1.04
CA LEU A 460 -16.80 14.58 -0.21
C LEU A 460 -16.42 13.22 -0.80
N ILE A 461 -16.48 13.07 -2.12
CA ILE A 461 -16.06 11.84 -2.80
C ILE A 461 -14.57 11.56 -2.50
N ALA A 462 -13.71 12.55 -2.67
CA ALA A 462 -12.28 12.39 -2.40
C ALA A 462 -11.98 12.08 -0.93
N LEU A 463 -12.64 12.78 0.01
CA LEU A 463 -12.47 12.61 1.46
C LEU A 463 -12.85 11.21 1.96
N GLY A 464 -13.82 10.54 1.34
CA GLY A 464 -14.19 9.18 1.73
C GLY A 464 -13.33 8.10 1.05
N LEU A 465 -13.04 8.24 -0.25
CA LEU A 465 -12.34 7.21 -1.04
C LEU A 465 -10.86 7.06 -0.68
N TYR A 466 -10.11 8.19 -0.70
CA TYR A 466 -8.64 8.11 -0.58
C TYR A 466 -8.15 7.60 0.78
N PRO A 467 -8.73 8.00 1.93
CA PRO A 467 -8.32 7.44 3.22
C PRO A 467 -8.72 5.99 3.45
N SER A 468 -9.75 5.49 2.76
CA SER A 468 -10.21 4.10 2.89
C SER A 468 -9.27 3.10 2.23
N ALA A 469 -8.58 3.48 1.14
CA ALA A 469 -7.70 2.59 0.40
C ALA A 469 -6.50 2.03 1.21
N PRO A 470 -5.72 2.80 1.99
CA PRO A 470 -4.66 2.23 2.83
C PRO A 470 -5.21 1.38 3.98
N CYS A 471 -6.41 1.66 4.48
CA CYS A 471 -7.03 0.87 5.54
C CYS A 471 -7.37 -0.54 5.09
N ILE A 472 -7.98 -0.70 3.91
CA ILE A 472 -8.34 -2.01 3.38
C ILE A 472 -7.11 -2.84 3.04
N LEU A 473 -6.08 -2.24 2.41
CA LEU A 473 -4.84 -2.91 2.04
C LEU A 473 -4.06 -3.45 3.25
N ALA A 474 -4.21 -2.82 4.41
CA ALA A 474 -3.49 -3.21 5.61
C ALA A 474 -4.17 -4.33 6.42
N LEU A 475 -5.47 -4.57 6.24
CA LEU A 475 -6.20 -5.61 6.96
C LEU A 475 -5.66 -7.03 6.69
N PRO A 476 -5.44 -7.48 5.45
CA PRO A 476 -4.91 -8.82 5.21
C PRO A 476 -3.50 -9.01 5.74
N ILE A 477 -2.68 -7.96 5.77
CA ILE A 477 -1.33 -8.01 6.33
C ILE A 477 -1.38 -8.32 7.82
N ASN A 478 -2.36 -7.75 8.55
CA ASN A 478 -2.50 -7.92 9.99
C ASN A 478 -3.20 -9.22 10.38
N ASN A 479 -4.18 -9.63 9.58
CA ASN A 479 -5.10 -10.70 9.93
C ASN A 479 -4.68 -12.07 9.42
N ASN A 480 -3.63 -12.16 8.60
CA ASN A 480 -3.11 -13.43 8.12
C ASN A 480 -1.71 -13.69 8.66
N SER A 481 -1.51 -14.89 9.19
CA SER A 481 -0.22 -15.38 9.69
C SER A 481 0.35 -16.42 8.72
N GLY A 482 1.67 -16.58 8.76
CA GLY A 482 2.42 -17.38 7.77
C GLY A 482 2.79 -16.56 6.53
N LEU A 483 4.01 -16.79 6.02
CA LEU A 483 4.54 -16.02 4.89
C LEU A 483 3.77 -16.29 3.60
N TYR A 484 3.58 -17.59 3.28
CA TYR A 484 2.95 -18.01 2.03
C TYR A 484 1.43 -17.78 2.03
N LYS A 485 0.75 -18.06 3.15
CA LYS A 485 -0.70 -17.77 3.28
C LYS A 485 -0.96 -16.27 3.11
N ARG A 486 -0.22 -15.42 3.85
CA ARG A 486 -0.39 -13.97 3.79
C ARG A 486 -0.08 -13.40 2.41
N ALA A 487 1.01 -13.86 1.77
CA ALA A 487 1.34 -13.44 0.41
C ALA A 487 0.24 -13.82 -0.60
N THR A 488 -0.37 -15.00 -0.44
CA THR A 488 -1.48 -15.47 -1.28
C THR A 488 -2.73 -14.61 -1.08
N VAL A 489 -3.09 -14.30 0.18
CA VAL A 489 -4.28 -13.46 0.48
C VAL A 489 -4.11 -12.06 -0.08
N ILE A 490 -2.95 -11.44 0.10
CA ILE A 490 -2.66 -10.11 -0.44
C ILE A 490 -2.69 -10.13 -1.97
N ALA A 491 -2.09 -11.13 -2.61
CA ALA A 491 -2.10 -11.26 -4.06
C ALA A 491 -3.52 -11.44 -4.59
N LEU A 492 -4.34 -12.30 -3.95
CA LEU A 492 -5.73 -12.51 -4.34
C LEU A 492 -6.55 -11.23 -4.21
N GLU A 493 -6.42 -10.50 -3.10
CA GLU A 493 -7.10 -9.23 -2.88
C GLU A 493 -6.75 -8.20 -3.97
N LEU A 494 -5.45 -8.04 -4.27
CA LEU A 494 -4.97 -7.11 -5.28
C LEU A 494 -5.41 -7.50 -6.70
N MET A 495 -5.36 -8.80 -7.04
CA MET A 495 -5.86 -9.30 -8.33
C MET A 495 -7.35 -8.99 -8.51
N ILE A 496 -8.17 -9.26 -7.48
CA ILE A 496 -9.61 -8.95 -7.52
C ILE A 496 -9.81 -7.44 -7.64
N ALA A 497 -9.11 -6.63 -6.84
CA ALA A 497 -9.23 -5.17 -6.86
C ALA A 497 -8.85 -4.56 -8.22
N ASN A 498 -7.82 -5.09 -8.89
CA ASN A 498 -7.38 -4.58 -10.18
C ASN A 498 -8.38 -4.86 -11.33
N LEU A 499 -9.28 -5.84 -11.17
CA LEU A 499 -10.41 -6.03 -12.10
C LEU A 499 -11.33 -4.81 -12.15
N ALA A 500 -11.36 -4.00 -11.09
CA ALA A 500 -12.07 -2.72 -11.06
C ALA A 500 -11.68 -1.78 -12.21
N GLY A 501 -10.43 -1.87 -12.69
CA GLY A 501 -9.95 -1.06 -13.79
C GLY A 501 -10.75 -1.26 -15.08
N PHE A 502 -11.19 -2.50 -15.38
CA PHE A 502 -12.04 -2.76 -16.52
C PHE A 502 -13.40 -2.07 -16.35
N VAL A 503 -14.04 -2.23 -15.20
CA VAL A 503 -15.35 -1.63 -14.93
C VAL A 503 -15.25 -0.11 -14.95
N ALA A 504 -14.29 0.46 -14.21
CA ALA A 504 -14.10 1.90 -14.08
C ALA A 504 -13.93 2.62 -15.42
N THR A 505 -13.30 1.97 -16.42
CA THR A 505 -13.07 2.59 -17.72
C THR A 505 -14.33 2.71 -18.58
N PHE A 506 -15.38 1.93 -18.31
CA PHE A 506 -16.60 1.92 -19.11
C PHE A 506 -17.80 2.60 -18.45
N ILE A 507 -17.71 3.05 -17.20
CA ILE A 507 -18.84 3.65 -16.48
C ILE A 507 -19.07 5.14 -16.79
N TYR A 508 -18.14 5.83 -17.49
CA TYR A 508 -18.30 7.22 -17.91
C TYR A 508 -18.21 7.33 -19.44
N GLN A 509 -19.23 6.85 -20.12
CA GLN A 509 -19.28 6.88 -21.58
C GLN A 509 -19.73 8.25 -22.12
N ALA A 510 -19.20 8.64 -23.28
CA ALA A 510 -19.43 9.97 -23.85
C ALA A 510 -20.92 10.26 -24.13
N HIS A 511 -21.70 9.24 -24.51
CA HIS A 511 -23.13 9.42 -24.81
C HIS A 511 -24.00 9.70 -23.57
N TRP A 512 -23.44 9.55 -22.35
CA TRP A 512 -24.14 9.91 -21.11
C TRP A 512 -23.84 11.33 -20.64
N ALA A 513 -23.03 12.07 -21.42
CA ALA A 513 -22.77 13.48 -21.17
C ALA A 513 -24.06 14.32 -21.28
N PRO A 514 -24.17 15.44 -20.60
CA PRO A 514 -23.21 15.98 -19.64
C PRO A 514 -23.43 15.51 -18.18
N LYS A 515 -24.54 14.83 -17.87
CA LYS A 515 -24.94 14.48 -16.50
C LYS A 515 -24.28 13.22 -15.95
N TYR A 516 -23.84 12.30 -16.81
CA TYR A 516 -23.21 11.01 -16.44
C TYR A 516 -23.94 10.22 -15.34
N VAL A 517 -25.28 10.24 -15.35
CA VAL A 517 -26.13 9.63 -14.32
C VAL A 517 -25.78 8.16 -14.08
N GLN A 518 -25.62 7.36 -15.17
CA GLN A 518 -25.27 5.95 -15.05
C GLN A 518 -23.90 5.77 -14.36
N GLY A 519 -22.90 6.58 -14.74
CA GLY A 519 -21.58 6.52 -14.14
C GLY A 519 -21.60 6.79 -12.62
N HIS A 520 -22.28 7.85 -12.22
CA HIS A 520 -22.45 8.19 -10.80
C HIS A 520 -23.23 7.13 -10.03
N SER A 521 -24.30 6.57 -10.65
CA SER A 521 -25.12 5.51 -10.03
C SER A 521 -24.33 4.22 -9.83
N VAL A 522 -23.51 3.80 -10.81
CA VAL A 522 -22.65 2.61 -10.68
C VAL A 522 -21.59 2.82 -9.61
N ALA A 523 -20.97 4.00 -9.55
CA ALA A 523 -19.99 4.32 -8.51
C ALA A 523 -20.64 4.32 -7.12
N LEU A 524 -21.84 4.90 -6.96
CA LEU A 524 -22.60 4.87 -5.71
C LEU A 524 -22.96 3.43 -5.30
N ALA A 525 -23.48 2.64 -6.22
CA ALA A 525 -23.83 1.23 -5.97
C ALA A 525 -22.59 0.40 -5.55
N SER A 526 -21.44 0.68 -6.17
CA SER A 526 -20.17 0.06 -5.77
C SER A 526 -19.79 0.42 -4.34
N LEU A 527 -19.93 1.68 -3.93
CA LEU A 527 -19.62 2.09 -2.55
C LEU A 527 -20.56 1.46 -1.53
N VAL A 528 -21.86 1.38 -1.83
CA VAL A 528 -22.82 0.66 -0.98
C VAL A 528 -22.44 -0.82 -0.84
N GLY A 529 -22.09 -1.47 -1.95
CA GLY A 529 -21.60 -2.84 -1.92
C GLY A 529 -20.32 -3.01 -1.11
N ALA A 530 -19.36 -2.09 -1.25
CA ALA A 530 -18.12 -2.08 -0.46
C ALA A 530 -18.40 -1.98 1.03
N GLU A 531 -19.30 -1.06 1.43
CA GLU A 531 -19.73 -0.87 2.81
C GLU A 531 -20.29 -2.16 3.42
N ILE A 532 -21.15 -2.85 2.67
CA ILE A 532 -21.75 -4.12 3.10
C ILE A 532 -20.65 -5.20 3.32
N PHE A 533 -19.73 -5.36 2.37
CA PHE A 533 -18.67 -6.37 2.51
C PHE A 533 -17.68 -6.03 3.63
N ILE A 534 -17.38 -4.76 3.87
CA ILE A 534 -16.56 -4.33 5.00
C ILE A 534 -17.30 -4.61 6.32
N ALA A 535 -18.59 -4.28 6.40
CA ALA A 535 -19.40 -4.58 7.59
C ALA A 535 -19.45 -6.08 7.89
N ILE A 536 -19.64 -6.93 6.85
CA ILE A 536 -19.57 -8.39 6.97
C ILE A 536 -18.20 -8.83 7.49
N ASN A 537 -17.10 -8.28 6.96
CA ASN A 537 -15.76 -8.62 7.41
C ASN A 537 -15.51 -8.21 8.87
N VAL A 538 -15.91 -7.00 9.26
CA VAL A 538 -15.78 -6.53 10.66
C VAL A 538 -16.60 -7.41 11.61
N TRP A 539 -17.83 -7.72 11.23
CA TRP A 539 -18.68 -8.63 12.00
C TRP A 539 -18.08 -10.03 12.13
N TRP A 540 -17.55 -10.57 11.02
CA TRP A 540 -16.89 -11.88 11.01
C TRP A 540 -15.66 -11.89 11.93
N CYS A 541 -14.77 -10.91 11.83
CA CYS A 541 -13.60 -10.77 12.70
C CYS A 541 -14.00 -10.65 14.19
N TRP A 542 -15.00 -9.85 14.49
CA TRP A 542 -15.53 -9.70 15.84
C TRP A 542 -16.12 -11.00 16.37
N SER A 543 -16.92 -11.69 15.57
CA SER A 543 -17.53 -12.98 15.92
C SER A 543 -16.48 -14.07 16.18
N GLU A 544 -15.43 -14.15 15.32
CA GLU A 544 -14.32 -15.08 15.50
C GLU A 544 -13.50 -14.77 16.76
N ASN A 545 -13.23 -13.49 17.04
CA ASN A 545 -12.55 -13.09 18.27
C ASN A 545 -13.37 -13.52 19.51
N LYS A 546 -14.67 -13.29 19.49
CA LYS A 546 -15.58 -13.69 20.59
C LYS A 546 -15.67 -15.22 20.73
N ALA A 547 -15.67 -15.96 19.63
CA ALA A 547 -15.65 -17.43 19.66
C ALA A 547 -14.35 -17.97 20.28
N ARG A 548 -13.21 -17.32 20.04
CA ARG A 548 -11.91 -17.66 20.64
C ARG A 548 -11.86 -17.32 22.13
N GLU A 549 -12.40 -16.18 22.53
CA GLU A 549 -12.53 -15.82 23.96
C GLU A 549 -13.39 -16.83 24.73
N ALA A 550 -14.41 -17.36 24.08
CA ALA A 550 -15.28 -18.39 24.64
C ALA A 550 -14.68 -19.82 24.56
N GLY A 551 -13.42 -20.01 24.18
CA GLY A 551 -12.75 -21.32 24.10
C GLY A 551 -13.20 -22.22 22.94
N LYS A 552 -14.11 -21.75 22.05
CA LYS A 552 -14.69 -22.60 20.98
C LYS A 552 -13.66 -23.04 19.90
N ARG A 553 -12.45 -22.49 19.92
CA ARG A 553 -11.39 -22.78 18.94
C ARG A 553 -10.21 -23.57 19.52
N GLU A 554 -10.29 -24.05 20.75
CA GLU A 554 -9.24 -24.85 21.39
C GLU A 554 -8.93 -26.14 20.62
N GLY A 555 -9.93 -26.77 20.02
CA GLY A 555 -9.75 -27.95 19.16
C GLY A 555 -8.87 -27.73 17.93
N ASN A 556 -8.63 -26.48 17.52
CA ASN A 556 -7.72 -26.17 16.41
C ASN A 556 -6.28 -26.58 16.73
N TRP A 557 -5.88 -26.52 18.01
CA TRP A 557 -4.55 -26.95 18.45
C TRP A 557 -4.34 -28.43 18.25
N ALA A 558 -5.27 -29.26 18.74
CA ALA A 558 -5.19 -30.71 18.56
C ALA A 558 -5.22 -31.13 17.09
N ALA A 559 -6.06 -30.48 16.28
CA ALA A 559 -6.10 -30.71 14.83
C ALA A 559 -4.78 -30.34 14.13
N TYR A 560 -4.12 -29.28 14.57
CA TYR A 560 -2.83 -28.87 14.04
C TYR A 560 -1.72 -29.87 14.46
N GLN A 561 -1.68 -30.26 15.75
CA GLN A 561 -0.70 -31.21 16.25
C GLN A 561 -0.76 -32.54 15.47
N LYS A 562 -1.96 -33.06 15.21
CA LYS A 562 -2.14 -34.25 14.37
C LYS A 562 -1.52 -34.12 12.99
N LEU A 563 -1.61 -32.95 12.36
CA LEU A 563 -1.01 -32.70 11.05
C LEU A 563 0.53 -32.64 11.08
N VAL A 564 1.09 -32.14 12.19
CA VAL A 564 2.54 -32.12 12.42
C VAL A 564 3.04 -33.55 12.66
N ASP A 565 2.35 -34.30 13.52
CA ASP A 565 2.71 -35.69 13.83
C ASP A 565 2.64 -36.62 12.59
N GLU A 566 1.69 -36.37 11.70
CA GLU A 566 1.55 -37.04 10.41
C GLU A 566 2.56 -36.55 9.35
N GLY A 567 3.43 -35.59 9.66
CA GLY A 567 4.40 -35.01 8.72
C GLY A 567 3.77 -34.23 7.56
N LYS A 568 2.47 -33.86 7.66
CA LYS A 568 1.71 -33.18 6.60
C LYS A 568 1.93 -31.67 6.55
N THR A 569 2.57 -31.10 7.55
CA THR A 569 2.90 -29.67 7.60
C THR A 569 4.11 -29.40 8.48
N LYS A 570 4.94 -28.46 8.02
CA LYS A 570 5.98 -27.80 8.82
C LYS A 570 5.64 -26.32 9.04
N ALA A 571 4.59 -25.82 8.36
CA ALA A 571 4.14 -24.45 8.52
C ALA A 571 3.50 -24.23 9.90
N PRO A 572 3.65 -23.07 10.53
CA PRO A 572 3.08 -22.78 11.84
C PRO A 572 1.55 -22.76 11.80
N ILE A 573 0.88 -23.01 12.96
CA ILE A 573 -0.58 -22.95 13.09
C ILE A 573 -1.16 -21.58 12.65
N GLY A 574 -0.44 -20.51 12.93
CA GLY A 574 -0.72 -19.17 12.47
C GLY A 574 -2.01 -18.58 13.05
N ASP A 575 -2.83 -18.01 12.17
CA ASP A 575 -4.11 -17.37 12.48
C ASP A 575 -5.19 -18.34 12.96
N ARG A 576 -4.99 -19.66 12.87
CA ARG A 576 -5.87 -20.67 13.47
C ARG A 576 -5.63 -20.87 14.97
N SER A 577 -4.55 -20.31 15.52
CA SER A 577 -4.29 -20.40 16.95
C SER A 577 -5.47 -19.86 17.78
N PRO A 578 -5.89 -20.52 18.86
CA PRO A 578 -6.92 -20.01 19.76
C PRO A 578 -6.60 -18.62 20.34
N HIS A 579 -5.31 -18.31 20.46
CA HIS A 579 -4.83 -17.04 21.02
C HIS A 579 -4.70 -15.90 19.98
N PHE A 580 -4.82 -16.22 18.70
CA PHE A 580 -4.79 -15.19 17.67
C PHE A 580 -6.01 -14.28 17.76
N ARG A 581 -5.83 -12.97 17.59
CA ARG A 581 -6.93 -11.99 17.55
C ARG A 581 -6.89 -11.23 16.24
N TYR A 582 -8.02 -11.21 15.54
CA TYR A 582 -8.20 -10.44 14.33
C TYR A 582 -8.31 -8.94 14.65
N THR A 583 -7.64 -8.12 13.87
CA THR A 583 -7.86 -6.67 13.83
C THR A 583 -9.20 -6.39 13.15
N LEU A 584 -10.00 -5.51 13.73
CA LEU A 584 -11.30 -5.10 13.20
C LEU A 584 -11.14 -4.04 12.11
#